data_75fcc32f4542e2e2fd97197b9a1f71d9
#
_entry.id   75fcc32f4542e2e2fd97197b9a1f71d9
#
_cell.length_a   1.000
_cell.length_b   1.000
_cell.length_c   1.000
_cell.angle_alpha   90.00
_cell.angle_beta   90.00
_cell.angle_gamma   90.00
#
_symmetry.space_group_name_H-M   'P 1'
#
loop_
_entity.id
_entity.type
_entity.pdbx_description
1 polymer ?
#
loop_
_entity_poly.entity_id
_entity_poly.type
_entity_poly.pdbx_seq_one_letter_code
_entity_poly.pdbx_strand_id
1 'polypeptide(L)'
;MAIAVTHFTDPGCPWAYSARPALRTLEWRFGDQLDWELVVIGLTENAKQYEDRGYTPERMVSSWPVYHERFGMPFGYQVKAGVSATSLACRAVMLANEQSHEMGEAALSALQFLNFTTVEMLQDPAAIAAALDQVDGLDGQAIVARLDDAPVLERYELQRSRARQAAGGPTEAQGKSASSDGPVRYTAPSLIFTAPDGSSLEAGGFQTIEAYDVILANLDPTLRRRARPESAAEVFEFFSQPLPTAEIAAVMAEPMMPPNTGAVLAELQELTADGKLLRDPLGDDALWRAA
;
A
#
# COMPACT_ATOMS: atom_id res chain seq x y z
N MET A 1 -23.33 -10.27 -3.12
CA MET A 1 -22.02 -10.80 -3.60
C MET A 1 -21.04 -9.63 -3.57
N ALA A 2 -19.77 -9.88 -3.21
CA ALA A 2 -18.76 -8.82 -3.12
C ALA A 2 -18.31 -8.34 -4.49
N ILE A 3 -17.87 -7.08 -4.58
CA ILE A 3 -17.13 -6.53 -5.73
C ILE A 3 -15.69 -7.03 -5.64
N ALA A 4 -15.19 -7.71 -6.68
CA ALA A 4 -13.79 -8.09 -6.74
C ALA A 4 -12.93 -6.85 -7.02
N VAL A 5 -11.85 -6.68 -6.26
CA VAL A 5 -10.92 -5.55 -6.36
C VAL A 5 -9.51 -6.08 -6.61
N THR A 6 -9.02 -5.95 -7.84
CA THR A 6 -7.61 -6.26 -8.13
C THR A 6 -6.76 -5.02 -7.86
N HIS A 7 -5.87 -5.11 -6.87
CA HIS A 7 -4.96 -4.04 -6.45
C HIS A 7 -3.56 -4.27 -7.02
N PHE A 8 -3.20 -3.52 -8.06
CA PHE A 8 -1.85 -3.48 -8.61
C PHE A 8 -0.96 -2.54 -7.80
N THR A 9 0.07 -3.07 -7.16
CA THR A 9 0.91 -2.32 -6.24
C THR A 9 2.38 -2.75 -6.29
N ASP A 10 3.23 -2.02 -5.55
CA ASP A 10 4.66 -2.33 -5.42
C ASP A 10 5.20 -1.71 -4.12
N PRO A 11 5.98 -2.45 -3.29
CA PRO A 11 6.51 -1.94 -2.03
C PRO A 11 7.49 -0.76 -2.20
N GLY A 12 8.09 -0.59 -3.38
CA GLY A 12 9.00 0.53 -3.67
C GLY A 12 8.33 1.75 -4.32
N CYS A 13 7.02 1.72 -4.55
CA CYS A 13 6.33 2.84 -5.21
C CYS A 13 5.87 3.91 -4.21
N PRO A 14 6.39 5.17 -4.26
CA PRO A 14 5.96 6.22 -3.35
C PRO A 14 4.48 6.61 -3.54
N TRP A 15 3.94 6.50 -4.75
CA TRP A 15 2.53 6.74 -5.02
C TRP A 15 1.63 5.68 -4.39
N ALA A 16 2.03 4.38 -4.44
CA ALA A 16 1.31 3.30 -3.78
C ALA A 16 1.34 3.48 -2.25
N TYR A 17 2.50 3.86 -1.70
CA TYR A 17 2.64 4.20 -0.30
C TYR A 17 1.75 5.38 0.11
N SER A 18 1.73 6.44 -0.69
CA SER A 18 0.92 7.64 -0.44
C SER A 18 -0.58 7.44 -0.64
N ALA A 19 -1.00 6.38 -1.33
CA ALA A 19 -2.42 6.05 -1.53
C ALA A 19 -3.05 5.30 -0.35
N ARG A 20 -2.25 4.79 0.59
CA ARG A 20 -2.71 3.99 1.73
C ARG A 20 -3.85 4.65 2.53
N PRO A 21 -3.83 5.96 2.85
CA PRO A 21 -4.95 6.59 3.54
C PRO A 21 -6.29 6.45 2.80
N ALA A 22 -6.29 6.59 1.48
CA ALA A 22 -7.50 6.41 0.68
C ALA A 22 -7.95 4.95 0.62
N LEU A 23 -7.01 3.99 0.48
CA LEU A 23 -7.30 2.55 0.50
C LEU A 23 -7.85 2.12 1.87
N ARG A 24 -7.26 2.58 2.96
CA ARG A 24 -7.74 2.30 4.32
C ARG A 24 -9.15 2.84 4.56
N THR A 25 -9.45 4.03 4.01
CA THR A 25 -10.80 4.58 4.06
C THR A 25 -11.79 3.76 3.21
N LEU A 26 -11.35 3.21 2.08
CA LEU A 26 -12.16 2.34 1.23
C LEU A 26 -12.52 1.03 1.96
N GLU A 27 -11.54 0.40 2.61
CA GLU A 27 -11.74 -0.79 3.45
C GLU A 27 -12.70 -0.50 4.61
N TRP A 28 -12.53 0.61 5.31
CA TRP A 28 -13.47 1.02 6.36
C TRP A 28 -14.90 1.16 5.85
N ARG A 29 -15.07 1.84 4.71
CA ARG A 29 -16.41 2.16 4.19
C ARG A 29 -17.18 0.95 3.72
N PHE A 30 -16.52 -0.02 3.10
CA PHE A 30 -17.20 -1.10 2.41
C PHE A 30 -16.91 -2.49 3.00
N GLY A 31 -15.84 -2.66 3.76
CA GLY A 31 -15.53 -3.90 4.48
C GLY A 31 -15.59 -5.14 3.60
N ASP A 32 -16.31 -6.15 4.06
CA ASP A 32 -16.51 -7.45 3.40
C ASP A 32 -17.34 -7.41 2.10
N GLN A 33 -17.83 -6.23 1.70
CA GLN A 33 -18.47 -6.05 0.40
C GLN A 33 -17.44 -5.94 -0.74
N LEU A 34 -16.13 -5.81 -0.43
CA LEU A 34 -15.01 -5.83 -1.36
C LEU A 34 -14.19 -7.11 -1.16
N ASP A 35 -13.94 -7.83 -2.25
CA ASP A 35 -13.10 -9.02 -2.28
C ASP A 35 -11.76 -8.66 -2.94
N TRP A 36 -10.72 -8.54 -2.12
CA TRP A 36 -9.44 -8.01 -2.53
C TRP A 36 -8.48 -9.07 -3.07
N GLU A 37 -7.87 -8.77 -4.21
CA GLU A 37 -6.76 -9.51 -4.78
C GLU A 37 -5.53 -8.60 -4.94
N LEU A 38 -4.42 -8.92 -4.28
CA LEU A 38 -3.16 -8.21 -4.37
C LEU A 38 -2.34 -8.72 -5.55
N VAL A 39 -1.89 -7.81 -6.43
CA VAL A 39 -1.00 -8.13 -7.56
C VAL A 39 0.23 -7.23 -7.51
N VAL A 40 1.41 -7.81 -7.34
CA VAL A 40 2.67 -7.06 -7.36
C VAL A 40 3.12 -6.77 -8.80
N ILE A 41 3.54 -5.53 -9.04
CA ILE A 41 3.93 -5.07 -10.39
C ILE A 41 5.37 -5.47 -10.73
N GLY A 42 6.28 -5.46 -9.74
CA GLY A 42 7.71 -5.63 -9.95
C GLY A 42 8.30 -4.47 -10.75
N LEU A 43 8.37 -3.29 -10.12
CA LEU A 43 8.82 -2.05 -10.77
C LEU A 43 10.28 -2.10 -11.18
N THR A 44 11.12 -2.81 -10.43
CA THR A 44 12.56 -2.79 -10.60
C THR A 44 13.17 -4.15 -10.22
N GLU A 45 13.75 -4.84 -11.21
CA GLU A 45 14.46 -6.11 -10.96
C GLU A 45 15.85 -5.88 -10.37
N ASN A 46 16.48 -4.75 -10.73
CA ASN A 46 17.77 -4.34 -10.19
C ASN A 46 17.87 -2.80 -10.14
N ALA A 47 18.70 -2.28 -9.25
CA ALA A 47 18.87 -0.84 -9.02
C ALA A 47 19.25 -0.08 -10.29
N LYS A 48 20.07 -0.70 -11.16
CA LYS A 48 20.56 -0.07 -12.38
C LYS A 48 19.45 0.40 -13.33
N GLN A 49 18.28 -0.26 -13.34
CA GLN A 49 17.14 0.16 -14.14
C GLN A 49 16.63 1.57 -13.77
N TYR A 50 16.73 1.96 -12.50
CA TYR A 50 16.38 3.31 -12.07
C TYR A 50 17.56 4.28 -12.19
N GLU A 51 18.78 3.84 -11.89
CA GLU A 51 20.01 4.63 -12.05
C GLU A 51 20.19 5.09 -13.50
N ASP A 52 19.97 4.22 -14.47
CA ASP A 52 20.04 4.54 -15.91
C ASP A 52 18.99 5.57 -16.34
N ARG A 53 17.92 5.77 -15.56
CA ARG A 53 16.90 6.82 -15.74
C ARG A 53 17.20 8.09 -14.94
N GLY A 54 18.36 8.16 -14.29
CA GLY A 54 18.81 9.32 -13.51
C GLY A 54 18.18 9.43 -12.12
N TYR A 55 17.66 8.34 -11.58
CA TYR A 55 17.26 8.29 -10.17
C TYR A 55 18.52 8.08 -9.32
N THR A 56 18.68 8.91 -8.29
CA THR A 56 19.71 8.76 -7.27
C THR A 56 19.06 8.78 -5.89
N PRO A 57 19.71 8.20 -4.85
CA PRO A 57 19.19 8.25 -3.49
C PRO A 57 18.86 9.67 -3.00
N GLU A 58 19.73 10.65 -3.31
CA GLU A 58 19.55 12.06 -2.93
C GLU A 58 18.31 12.65 -3.62
N ARG A 59 18.14 12.38 -4.93
CA ARG A 59 16.99 12.87 -5.68
C ARG A 59 15.69 12.25 -5.16
N MET A 60 15.72 10.98 -4.77
CA MET A 60 14.54 10.32 -4.20
C MET A 60 14.16 10.96 -2.87
N VAL A 61 15.12 11.05 -1.93
CA VAL A 61 14.86 11.64 -0.60
C VAL A 61 14.44 13.12 -0.72
N SER A 62 14.98 13.89 -1.65
CA SER A 62 14.57 15.29 -1.86
C SER A 62 13.11 15.45 -2.30
N SER A 63 12.47 14.39 -2.78
CA SER A 63 11.05 14.40 -3.15
C SER A 63 10.10 14.04 -1.99
N TRP A 64 10.58 13.41 -0.91
CA TRP A 64 9.75 12.96 0.21
C TRP A 64 8.97 14.08 0.90
N PRO A 65 9.50 15.29 1.12
CA PRO A 65 8.73 16.39 1.71
C PRO A 65 7.46 16.71 0.92
N VAL A 66 7.50 16.65 -0.42
CA VAL A 66 6.35 16.91 -1.28
C VAL A 66 5.26 15.83 -1.12
N TYR A 67 5.69 14.55 -1.01
CA TYR A 67 4.74 13.46 -0.75
C TYR A 67 4.15 13.55 0.66
N HIS A 68 4.99 13.82 1.66
CA HIS A 68 4.54 13.98 3.05
C HIS A 68 3.54 15.13 3.19
N GLU A 69 3.87 16.32 2.70
CA GLU A 69 2.99 17.50 2.75
C GLU A 69 1.63 17.24 2.07
N ARG A 70 1.66 16.52 0.96
CA ARG A 70 0.44 16.29 0.16
C ARG A 70 -0.45 15.17 0.68
N PHE A 71 0.14 14.10 1.24
CA PHE A 71 -0.58 12.85 1.54
C PHE A 71 -0.49 12.41 3.00
N GLY A 72 0.36 13.04 3.80
CA GLY A 72 0.49 12.84 5.25
C GLY A 72 1.19 11.55 5.68
N MET A 73 1.55 10.65 4.77
CA MET A 73 2.28 9.43 5.14
C MET A 73 3.68 9.77 5.66
N PRO A 74 4.18 9.03 6.69
CA PRO A 74 5.51 9.29 7.27
C PRO A 74 6.66 8.92 6.34
N PHE A 75 7.75 9.70 6.40
CA PHE A 75 8.97 9.44 5.66
C PHE A 75 10.22 9.55 6.54
N GLY A 76 11.28 8.84 6.16
CA GLY A 76 12.65 9.06 6.65
C GLY A 76 13.45 9.89 5.65
N TYR A 77 14.18 10.89 6.14
CA TYR A 77 14.90 11.84 5.29
C TYR A 77 16.40 11.55 5.18
N GLN A 78 16.82 10.38 5.63
CA GLN A 78 18.20 9.94 5.48
C GLN A 78 18.43 9.37 4.08
N VAL A 79 19.57 9.73 3.48
CA VAL A 79 19.95 9.22 2.15
C VAL A 79 20.38 7.76 2.28
N LYS A 80 19.81 6.89 1.46
CA LYS A 80 20.15 5.46 1.39
C LYS A 80 21.48 5.23 0.70
N ALA A 81 22.07 4.05 0.89
CA ALA A 81 23.31 3.64 0.23
C ALA A 81 23.17 3.46 -1.30
N GLY A 82 21.95 3.31 -1.81
CA GLY A 82 21.64 3.11 -3.22
C GLY A 82 20.16 3.25 -3.53
N VAL A 83 19.78 2.96 -4.77
CA VAL A 83 18.38 2.86 -5.20
C VAL A 83 17.87 1.44 -4.93
N SER A 84 16.70 1.29 -4.34
CA SER A 84 16.11 -0.02 -4.06
C SER A 84 15.61 -0.71 -5.33
N ALA A 85 16.00 -1.99 -5.52
CA ALA A 85 15.28 -2.93 -6.37
C ALA A 85 14.10 -3.52 -5.60
N THR A 86 13.01 -3.82 -6.28
CA THR A 86 11.77 -4.22 -5.61
C THR A 86 11.40 -5.69 -5.75
N SER A 87 12.09 -6.44 -6.62
CA SER A 87 11.72 -7.82 -6.97
C SER A 87 11.72 -8.79 -5.77
N LEU A 88 12.72 -8.70 -4.86
CA LEU A 88 12.75 -9.54 -3.66
C LEU A 88 11.56 -9.21 -2.73
N ALA A 89 11.33 -7.93 -2.48
CA ALA A 89 10.24 -7.48 -1.64
C ALA A 89 8.85 -7.83 -2.24
N CYS A 90 8.69 -7.73 -3.56
CA CYS A 90 7.47 -8.18 -4.25
C CYS A 90 7.21 -9.67 -4.05
N ARG A 91 8.24 -10.51 -4.16
CA ARG A 91 8.12 -11.96 -3.92
C ARG A 91 7.79 -12.27 -2.47
N ALA A 92 8.35 -11.50 -1.52
CA ALA A 92 8.03 -11.64 -0.11
C ALA A 92 6.56 -11.30 0.20
N VAL A 93 6.03 -10.20 -0.35
CA VAL A 93 4.60 -9.84 -0.29
C VAL A 93 3.74 -10.96 -0.87
N MET A 94 4.10 -11.48 -2.04
CA MET A 94 3.36 -12.55 -2.69
C MET A 94 3.33 -13.84 -1.84
N LEU A 95 4.45 -14.21 -1.20
CA LEU A 95 4.51 -15.37 -0.31
C LEU A 95 3.68 -15.19 0.96
N ALA A 96 3.68 -13.99 1.54
CA ALA A 96 2.80 -13.67 2.67
C ALA A 96 1.32 -13.73 2.26
N ASN A 97 0.98 -13.24 1.06
CA ASN A 97 -0.38 -13.28 0.52
C ASN A 97 -0.90 -14.70 0.23
N GLU A 98 -0.01 -15.71 0.11
CA GLU A 98 -0.41 -17.12 0.04
C GLU A 98 -1.04 -17.62 1.35
N GLN A 99 -0.71 -17.02 2.50
CA GLN A 99 -1.30 -17.38 3.78
C GLN A 99 -2.72 -16.77 3.91
N SER A 100 -2.85 -15.51 3.62
CA SER A 100 -4.13 -14.78 3.50
C SER A 100 -3.88 -13.42 2.86
N HIS A 101 -4.94 -12.79 2.33
CA HIS A 101 -4.88 -11.42 1.83
C HIS A 101 -4.41 -10.43 2.91
N GLU A 102 -4.88 -10.60 4.14
CA GLU A 102 -4.49 -9.79 5.30
C GLU A 102 -2.97 -9.86 5.56
N MET A 103 -2.37 -11.05 5.49
CA MET A 103 -0.92 -11.21 5.63
C MET A 103 -0.16 -10.57 4.47
N GLY A 104 -0.68 -10.64 3.25
CA GLY A 104 -0.12 -9.97 2.09
C GLY A 104 -0.10 -8.44 2.24
N GLU A 105 -1.20 -7.85 2.69
CA GLU A 105 -1.31 -6.41 2.96
C GLU A 105 -0.43 -5.97 4.15
N ALA A 106 -0.32 -6.79 5.19
CA ALA A 106 0.57 -6.51 6.32
C ALA A 106 2.05 -6.56 5.89
N ALA A 107 2.45 -7.55 5.08
CA ALA A 107 3.79 -7.63 4.51
C ALA A 107 4.09 -6.45 3.58
N LEU A 108 3.14 -6.07 2.71
CA LEU A 108 3.27 -4.87 1.86
C LEU A 108 3.49 -3.63 2.71
N SER A 109 2.71 -3.47 3.79
CA SER A 109 2.83 -2.36 4.73
C SER A 109 4.20 -2.30 5.37
N ALA A 110 4.66 -3.42 5.95
CA ALA A 110 5.97 -3.51 6.61
C ALA A 110 7.12 -3.16 5.65
N LEU A 111 7.07 -3.66 4.41
CA LEU A 111 8.11 -3.41 3.41
C LEU A 111 8.04 -1.99 2.83
N GLN A 112 6.87 -1.38 2.73
CA GLN A 112 6.73 0.03 2.43
C GLN A 112 7.30 0.91 3.54
N PHE A 113 7.01 0.61 4.82
CA PHE A 113 7.60 1.31 5.96
C PHE A 113 9.12 1.16 5.96
N LEU A 114 9.65 -0.05 5.80
CA LEU A 114 11.09 -0.28 5.63
C LEU A 114 11.67 0.65 4.55
N ASN A 115 11.04 0.69 3.38
CA ASN A 115 11.58 1.45 2.25
C ASN A 115 11.50 2.96 2.43
N PHE A 116 10.41 3.49 3.00
CA PHE A 116 10.17 4.94 3.02
C PHE A 116 10.55 5.62 4.32
N THR A 117 10.74 4.88 5.41
CA THR A 117 11.04 5.49 6.72
C THR A 117 12.39 5.11 7.30
N THR A 118 13.14 4.20 6.65
CA THR A 118 14.48 3.77 7.10
C THR A 118 15.53 3.89 5.97
N VAL A 119 16.78 3.61 6.30
CA VAL A 119 17.88 3.53 5.31
C VAL A 119 18.02 2.16 4.68
N GLU A 120 17.27 1.19 5.15
CA GLU A 120 17.33 -0.20 4.69
C GLU A 120 16.86 -0.34 3.24
N MET A 121 17.31 -1.40 2.58
CA MET A 121 17.10 -1.61 1.14
C MET A 121 16.15 -2.80 0.91
N LEU A 122 15.21 -2.66 -0.05
CA LEU A 122 14.26 -3.72 -0.42
C LEU A 122 14.89 -4.94 -1.12
N GLN A 123 16.14 -4.88 -1.47
CA GLN A 123 16.92 -6.01 -2.00
C GLN A 123 17.82 -6.67 -0.95
N ASP A 124 17.79 -6.23 0.30
CA ASP A 124 18.51 -6.90 1.40
C ASP A 124 17.59 -7.94 2.06
N PRO A 125 17.90 -9.25 1.91
CA PRO A 125 17.10 -10.31 2.52
C PRO A 125 17.01 -10.22 4.04
N ALA A 126 18.07 -9.76 4.72
CA ALA A 126 18.07 -9.64 6.17
C ALA A 126 17.14 -8.50 6.63
N ALA A 127 17.13 -7.38 5.92
CA ALA A 127 16.22 -6.28 6.19
C ALA A 127 14.76 -6.64 5.92
N ILE A 128 14.49 -7.38 4.81
CA ILE A 128 13.15 -7.93 4.51
C ILE A 128 12.68 -8.85 5.64
N ALA A 129 13.51 -9.82 6.05
CA ALA A 129 13.15 -10.74 7.12
C ALA A 129 12.83 -10.00 8.42
N ALA A 130 13.70 -9.07 8.84
CA ALA A 130 13.51 -8.28 10.06
C ALA A 130 12.23 -7.43 10.02
N ALA A 131 11.86 -6.88 8.86
CA ALA A 131 10.62 -6.13 8.71
C ALA A 131 9.37 -7.03 8.79
N LEU A 132 9.43 -8.22 8.19
CA LEU A 132 8.32 -9.18 8.23
C LEU A 132 8.13 -9.81 9.60
N ASP A 133 9.22 -10.03 10.37
CA ASP A 133 9.16 -10.54 11.75
C ASP A 133 8.48 -9.54 12.73
N GLN A 134 8.24 -8.29 12.32
CA GLN A 134 7.41 -7.35 13.09
C GLN A 134 5.91 -7.52 12.85
N VAL A 135 5.52 -8.36 11.90
CA VAL A 135 4.12 -8.66 11.58
C VAL A 135 3.72 -9.95 12.29
N ASP A 136 2.74 -9.87 13.17
CA ASP A 136 2.22 -11.03 13.89
C ASP A 136 1.72 -12.09 12.89
N GLY A 137 2.23 -13.31 13.04
CA GLY A 137 1.87 -14.45 12.17
C GLY A 137 2.75 -14.62 10.93
N LEU A 138 3.72 -13.76 10.66
CA LEU A 138 4.73 -13.97 9.62
C LEU A 138 6.06 -14.48 10.23
N ASP A 139 6.71 -15.37 9.51
CA ASP A 139 8.09 -15.80 9.73
C ASP A 139 8.94 -15.25 8.58
N GLY A 140 9.60 -14.12 8.82
CA GLY A 140 10.39 -13.42 7.81
C GLY A 140 11.55 -14.27 7.29
N GLN A 141 12.19 -15.06 8.16
CA GLN A 141 13.30 -15.95 7.76
C GLN A 141 12.79 -17.08 6.86
N ALA A 142 11.65 -17.69 7.18
CA ALA A 142 11.05 -18.73 6.35
C ALA A 142 10.60 -18.19 4.99
N ILE A 143 10.06 -16.96 4.94
CA ILE A 143 9.68 -16.29 3.68
C ILE A 143 10.93 -16.03 2.84
N VAL A 144 11.97 -15.42 3.42
CA VAL A 144 13.19 -15.07 2.69
C VAL A 144 13.92 -16.30 2.15
N ALA A 145 13.92 -17.40 2.87
CA ALA A 145 14.54 -18.66 2.41
C ALA A 145 13.92 -19.23 1.13
N ARG A 146 12.68 -18.81 0.79
CA ARG A 146 11.92 -19.28 -0.37
C ARG A 146 11.91 -18.35 -1.56
N LEU A 147 12.44 -17.13 -1.44
CA LEU A 147 12.31 -16.10 -2.47
C LEU A 147 12.82 -16.50 -3.84
N ASP A 148 13.82 -17.39 -3.91
CA ASP A 148 14.43 -17.88 -5.15
C ASP A 148 13.95 -19.27 -5.58
N ASP A 149 12.94 -19.83 -4.89
CA ASP A 149 12.33 -21.10 -5.29
C ASP A 149 11.69 -20.98 -6.67
N ALA A 150 11.91 -21.98 -7.54
CA ALA A 150 11.39 -21.96 -8.90
C ALA A 150 9.88 -21.71 -9.01
N PRO A 151 9.00 -22.31 -8.16
CA PRO A 151 7.57 -22.00 -8.18
C PRO A 151 7.25 -20.56 -7.78
N VAL A 152 8.06 -19.91 -6.91
CA VAL A 152 7.88 -18.52 -6.50
C VAL A 152 8.24 -17.60 -7.65
N LEU A 153 9.35 -17.85 -8.33
CA LEU A 153 9.76 -17.09 -9.52
C LEU A 153 8.72 -17.17 -10.64
N GLU A 154 8.18 -18.36 -10.90
CA GLU A 154 7.14 -18.56 -11.92
C GLU A 154 5.86 -17.77 -11.59
N ARG A 155 5.38 -17.81 -10.35
CA ARG A 155 4.21 -17.02 -9.93
C ARG A 155 4.47 -15.53 -9.96
N TYR A 156 5.66 -15.09 -9.59
CA TYR A 156 6.04 -13.68 -9.68
C TYR A 156 5.99 -13.19 -11.13
N GLU A 157 6.53 -13.93 -12.08
CA GLU A 157 6.45 -13.58 -13.51
C GLU A 157 5.01 -13.58 -14.03
N LEU A 158 4.15 -14.47 -13.51
CA LEU A 158 2.73 -14.45 -13.83
C LEU A 158 2.06 -13.15 -13.35
N GLN A 159 2.32 -12.71 -12.11
CA GLN A 159 1.80 -11.43 -11.59
C GLN A 159 2.33 -10.24 -12.40
N ARG A 160 3.63 -10.23 -12.72
CA ARG A 160 4.22 -9.21 -13.59
C ARG A 160 3.55 -9.17 -14.98
N SER A 161 3.28 -10.32 -15.57
CA SER A 161 2.56 -10.42 -16.83
C SER A 161 1.13 -9.87 -16.74
N ARG A 162 0.41 -10.17 -15.68
CA ARG A 162 -0.93 -9.60 -15.41
C ARG A 162 -0.87 -8.07 -15.30
N ALA A 163 0.11 -7.55 -14.59
CA ALA A 163 0.29 -6.11 -14.45
C ALA A 163 0.62 -5.41 -15.78
N ARG A 164 1.10 -6.14 -16.80
CA ARG A 164 1.50 -5.63 -18.13
C ARG A 164 0.43 -5.82 -19.21
N GLN A 165 -0.84 -5.68 -18.83
CA GLN A 165 -2.01 -5.83 -19.72
C GLN A 165 -2.86 -4.55 -19.81
N ALA A 166 -2.27 -3.38 -19.52
CA ALA A 166 -3.00 -2.11 -19.55
C ALA A 166 -3.18 -1.51 -20.96
N ALA A 167 -2.54 -2.10 -21.98
CA ALA A 167 -2.60 -1.60 -23.36
C ALA A 167 -4.03 -1.60 -23.92
N GLY A 168 -4.44 -0.47 -24.51
CA GLY A 168 -5.76 -0.27 -25.08
C GLY A 168 -6.88 -0.06 -24.08
N GLY A 169 -6.58 -0.14 -22.76
CA GLY A 169 -7.54 0.01 -21.69
C GLY A 169 -7.77 1.45 -21.21
N PRO A 170 -8.75 1.65 -20.31
CA PRO A 170 -9.05 2.96 -19.73
C PRO A 170 -7.87 3.59 -19.01
N THR A 171 -7.06 2.78 -18.30
CA THR A 171 -5.85 3.24 -17.60
C THR A 171 -4.83 3.86 -18.56
N GLU A 172 -4.62 3.26 -19.74
CA GLU A 172 -3.73 3.85 -20.76
C GLU A 172 -4.34 5.12 -21.35
N ALA A 173 -5.62 5.11 -21.69
CA ALA A 173 -6.32 6.28 -22.22
C ALA A 173 -6.27 7.49 -21.28
N GLN A 174 -6.20 7.28 -19.97
CA GLN A 174 -6.06 8.31 -18.94
C GLN A 174 -4.60 8.75 -18.73
N GLY A 175 -3.61 8.17 -19.43
CA GLY A 175 -2.19 8.44 -19.20
C GLY A 175 -1.69 7.92 -17.84
N LYS A 176 -2.32 6.89 -17.28
CA LYS A 176 -1.99 6.27 -15.99
C LYS A 176 -1.29 4.92 -16.12
N SER A 177 -0.81 4.62 -17.31
CA SER A 177 0.02 3.46 -17.62
C SER A 177 1.49 3.82 -17.74
N ALA A 178 2.36 2.82 -17.84
CA ALA A 178 3.79 2.99 -18.12
C ALA A 178 4.30 1.84 -18.99
N SER A 179 5.35 2.13 -19.79
CA SER A 179 6.02 1.16 -20.68
C SER A 179 7.53 1.14 -20.47
N SER A 180 7.96 1.31 -19.23
CA SER A 180 9.37 1.52 -18.89
C SER A 180 10.21 0.24 -18.88
N ASP A 181 9.59 -0.94 -18.88
CA ASP A 181 10.24 -2.25 -18.68
C ASP A 181 9.52 -3.38 -19.44
N GLY A 182 9.01 -3.09 -20.64
CA GLY A 182 8.30 -4.06 -21.48
C GLY A 182 6.93 -3.56 -21.94
N PRO A 183 5.93 -4.45 -22.06
CA PRO A 183 4.57 -4.08 -22.44
C PRO A 183 3.93 -3.04 -21.52
N VAL A 184 2.90 -2.35 -22.02
CA VAL A 184 2.18 -1.32 -21.27
C VAL A 184 1.58 -1.93 -20.00
N ARG A 185 1.96 -1.38 -18.87
CA ARG A 185 1.55 -1.85 -17.54
C ARG A 185 0.71 -0.85 -16.81
N TYR A 186 -0.08 -1.34 -15.88
CA TYR A 186 -0.67 -0.53 -14.81
C TYR A 186 0.42 0.15 -13.99
N THR A 187 0.17 1.36 -13.52
CA THR A 187 1.03 2.02 -12.52
C THR A 187 0.62 1.58 -11.12
N ALA A 188 1.53 1.66 -10.14
CA ALA A 188 1.21 1.46 -8.74
C ALA A 188 0.88 2.82 -8.10
N PRO A 189 -0.27 2.95 -7.36
CA PRO A 189 -1.33 1.95 -7.29
C PRO A 189 -2.25 2.02 -8.51
N SER A 190 -2.92 0.92 -8.86
CA SER A 190 -4.10 0.92 -9.74
C SER A 190 -5.09 -0.10 -9.20
N LEU A 191 -6.39 0.21 -9.23
CA LEU A 191 -7.44 -0.70 -8.85
C LEU A 191 -8.33 -1.03 -10.05
N ILE A 192 -8.71 -2.31 -10.16
CA ILE A 192 -9.77 -2.74 -11.08
C ILE A 192 -10.90 -3.30 -10.23
N PHE A 193 -12.08 -2.73 -10.36
CA PHE A 193 -13.29 -3.17 -9.68
C PHE A 193 -14.14 -3.98 -10.66
N THR A 194 -14.51 -5.19 -10.27
CA THR A 194 -15.34 -6.09 -11.10
C THR A 194 -16.57 -6.54 -10.32
N ALA A 195 -17.73 -6.19 -10.84
CA ALA A 195 -19.01 -6.62 -10.28
C ALA A 195 -19.30 -8.10 -10.59
N PRO A 196 -20.20 -8.74 -9.84
CA PRO A 196 -20.55 -10.15 -10.05
C PRO A 196 -21.15 -10.49 -11.41
N ASP A 197 -21.67 -9.50 -12.14
CA ASP A 197 -22.18 -9.66 -13.51
C ASP A 197 -21.06 -9.57 -14.58
N GLY A 198 -19.81 -9.34 -14.15
CA GLY A 198 -18.65 -9.21 -15.02
C GLY A 198 -18.38 -7.79 -15.52
N SER A 199 -19.23 -6.81 -15.20
CA SER A 199 -18.93 -5.40 -15.49
C SER A 199 -17.73 -4.93 -14.68
N SER A 200 -16.85 -4.13 -15.30
CA SER A 200 -15.59 -3.74 -14.68
C SER A 200 -15.27 -2.27 -14.95
N LEU A 201 -14.69 -1.59 -13.95
CA LEU A 201 -14.18 -0.22 -14.05
C LEU A 201 -12.77 -0.15 -13.49
N GLU A 202 -11.90 0.60 -14.21
CA GLU A 202 -10.50 0.80 -13.82
C GLU A 202 -10.29 2.17 -13.16
N ALA A 203 -9.61 2.15 -12.04
CA ALA A 203 -9.07 3.32 -11.35
C ALA A 203 -7.54 3.32 -11.48
N GLY A 204 -7.04 3.74 -12.65
CA GLY A 204 -5.62 3.74 -12.97
C GLY A 204 -4.84 4.80 -12.19
N GLY A 205 -3.69 4.40 -11.64
CA GLY A 205 -2.79 5.27 -10.89
C GLY A 205 -3.39 5.76 -9.57
N PHE A 206 -2.72 6.72 -8.94
CA PHE A 206 -3.21 7.34 -7.71
C PHE A 206 -4.58 8.00 -7.93
N GLN A 207 -5.54 7.66 -7.09
CA GLN A 207 -6.89 8.23 -7.05
C GLN A 207 -7.27 8.66 -5.64
N THR A 208 -8.25 9.56 -5.53
CA THR A 208 -8.83 9.94 -4.23
C THR A 208 -9.92 8.97 -3.82
N ILE A 209 -10.28 8.99 -2.55
CA ILE A 209 -11.37 8.15 -2.03
C ILE A 209 -12.72 8.44 -2.72
N GLU A 210 -12.96 9.70 -3.11
CA GLU A 210 -14.17 10.10 -3.82
C GLU A 210 -14.27 9.46 -5.21
N ALA A 211 -13.12 9.31 -5.90
CA ALA A 211 -13.10 8.62 -7.19
C ALA A 211 -13.47 7.13 -7.04
N TYR A 212 -12.96 6.47 -6.02
CA TYR A 212 -13.34 5.08 -5.71
C TYR A 212 -14.82 4.95 -5.33
N ASP A 213 -15.36 5.87 -4.51
CA ASP A 213 -16.78 5.90 -4.16
C ASP A 213 -17.67 6.02 -5.40
N VAL A 214 -17.32 6.89 -6.35
CA VAL A 214 -18.07 7.06 -7.60
C VAL A 214 -18.03 5.79 -8.44
N ILE A 215 -16.88 5.14 -8.56
CA ILE A 215 -16.73 3.88 -9.28
C ILE A 215 -17.64 2.80 -8.68
N LEU A 216 -17.56 2.61 -7.35
CA LEU A 216 -18.38 1.60 -6.65
C LEU A 216 -19.87 1.88 -6.76
N ALA A 217 -20.30 3.15 -6.61
CA ALA A 217 -21.70 3.53 -6.77
C ALA A 217 -22.24 3.30 -8.19
N ASN A 218 -21.37 3.38 -9.22
CA ASN A 218 -21.75 3.06 -10.60
C ASN A 218 -21.78 1.56 -10.89
N LEU A 219 -20.93 0.76 -10.21
CA LEU A 219 -20.91 -0.69 -10.36
C LEU A 219 -22.08 -1.37 -9.61
N ASP A 220 -22.30 -0.95 -8.36
CA ASP A 220 -23.38 -1.48 -7.52
C ASP A 220 -23.93 -0.40 -6.57
N PRO A 221 -25.06 0.24 -6.93
CA PRO A 221 -25.68 1.27 -6.09
C PRO A 221 -26.30 0.71 -4.80
N THR A 222 -26.29 -0.60 -4.57
CA THR A 222 -26.81 -1.23 -3.35
C THR A 222 -25.78 -1.41 -2.25
N LEU A 223 -24.50 -1.14 -2.53
CA LEU A 223 -23.43 -1.19 -1.55
C LEU A 223 -23.72 -0.27 -0.35
N ARG A 224 -23.50 -0.80 0.83
CA ARG A 224 -23.71 -0.07 2.09
C ARG A 224 -22.42 0.57 2.54
N ARG A 225 -22.40 1.89 2.59
CA ARG A 225 -21.28 2.65 3.12
C ARG A 225 -21.37 2.73 4.64
N ARG A 226 -20.34 2.28 5.36
CA ARG A 226 -20.21 2.51 6.80
C ARG A 226 -20.04 4.00 7.07
N ALA A 227 -20.66 4.51 8.14
CA ALA A 227 -20.40 5.86 8.61
C ALA A 227 -18.94 6.00 9.08
N ARG A 228 -18.42 7.22 9.03
CA ARG A 228 -17.10 7.50 9.62
C ARG A 228 -17.11 7.18 11.13
N PRO A 229 -15.97 6.78 11.72
CA PRO A 229 -15.90 6.56 13.17
C PRO A 229 -16.04 7.88 13.91
N GLU A 230 -16.57 7.82 15.11
CA GLU A 230 -16.68 8.98 16.01
C GLU A 230 -15.39 9.22 16.79
N SER A 231 -14.55 8.18 16.93
CA SER A 231 -13.28 8.22 17.67
C SER A 231 -12.19 7.37 17.01
N ALA A 232 -10.92 7.67 17.32
CA ALA A 232 -9.80 6.84 16.89
C ALA A 232 -9.85 5.43 17.51
N ALA A 233 -10.48 5.25 18.69
CA ALA A 233 -10.65 3.94 19.30
C ALA A 233 -11.48 2.99 18.40
N GLU A 234 -12.56 3.48 17.80
CA GLU A 234 -13.38 2.69 16.87
C GLU A 234 -12.61 2.21 15.64
N VAL A 235 -11.59 2.96 15.21
CA VAL A 235 -10.72 2.55 14.08
C VAL A 235 -9.97 1.27 14.45
N PHE A 236 -9.50 1.14 15.69
CA PHE A 236 -8.79 -0.05 16.18
C PHE A 236 -9.70 -1.21 16.58
N GLU A 237 -11.01 -0.98 16.72
CA GLU A 237 -11.99 -2.08 16.79
C GLU A 237 -12.18 -2.79 15.44
N PHE A 238 -11.90 -2.09 14.35
CA PHE A 238 -12.05 -2.61 12.99
C PHE A 238 -10.72 -3.11 12.41
N PHE A 239 -9.63 -2.34 12.57
CA PHE A 239 -8.31 -2.69 12.05
C PHE A 239 -7.43 -3.28 13.17
N SER A 240 -7.02 -4.52 13.02
CA SER A 240 -6.12 -5.20 13.95
C SER A 240 -4.65 -4.83 13.76
N GLN A 241 -4.26 -4.41 12.54
CA GLN A 241 -2.87 -4.03 12.22
C GLN A 241 -2.52 -2.63 12.73
N PRO A 242 -1.22 -2.37 13.00
CA PRO A 242 -0.76 -1.03 13.31
C PRO A 242 -0.99 -0.05 12.15
N LEU A 243 -1.44 1.18 12.46
CA LEU A 243 -1.73 2.21 11.47
C LEU A 243 -0.93 3.49 11.75
N PRO A 244 -0.39 4.19 10.73
CA PRO A 244 0.14 5.54 10.88
C PRO A 244 -0.97 6.57 11.07
N THR A 245 -0.62 7.71 11.67
CA THR A 245 -1.57 8.80 11.96
C THR A 245 -2.37 9.23 10.72
N ALA A 246 -1.73 9.26 9.55
CA ALA A 246 -2.37 9.67 8.29
C ALA A 246 -3.52 8.74 7.86
N GLU A 247 -3.37 7.41 8.05
CA GLU A 247 -4.42 6.45 7.71
C GLU A 247 -5.63 6.60 8.65
N ILE A 248 -5.37 6.74 9.95
CA ILE A 248 -6.41 6.95 10.96
C ILE A 248 -7.17 8.26 10.67
N ALA A 249 -6.43 9.34 10.42
CA ALA A 249 -7.01 10.64 10.11
C ALA A 249 -7.86 10.63 8.83
N ALA A 250 -7.45 9.87 7.82
CA ALA A 250 -8.23 9.73 6.58
C ALA A 250 -9.54 8.96 6.79
N VAL A 251 -9.51 7.89 7.60
CA VAL A 251 -10.72 7.12 7.96
C VAL A 251 -11.70 7.99 8.75
N MET A 252 -11.21 8.86 9.64
CA MET A 252 -12.01 9.76 10.46
C MET A 252 -12.44 11.05 9.73
N ALA A 253 -11.91 11.33 8.54
CA ALA A 253 -12.21 12.55 7.82
C ALA A 253 -13.68 12.66 7.40
N GLU A 254 -14.22 13.88 7.43
CA GLU A 254 -15.51 14.16 6.82
C GLU A 254 -15.43 14.05 5.28
N PRO A 255 -16.49 13.59 4.63
CA PRO A 255 -16.49 13.52 3.16
C PRO A 255 -16.14 14.87 2.53
N MET A 256 -15.28 14.84 1.52
CA MET A 256 -14.80 16.03 0.78
C MET A 256 -13.97 17.02 1.61
N MET A 257 -13.63 16.71 2.86
CA MET A 257 -12.79 17.57 3.70
C MET A 257 -11.41 16.95 3.87
N PRO A 258 -10.35 17.76 3.98
CA PRO A 258 -9.03 17.24 4.31
C PRO A 258 -9.03 16.62 5.72
N PRO A 259 -8.25 15.55 5.96
CA PRO A 259 -8.08 14.95 7.28
C PRO A 259 -7.58 15.97 8.31
N ASN A 260 -8.18 15.99 9.50
CA ASN A 260 -7.70 16.80 10.63
C ASN A 260 -6.65 16.00 11.43
N THR A 261 -5.45 15.86 10.86
CA THR A 261 -4.35 15.08 11.44
C THR A 261 -3.97 15.57 12.85
N GLY A 262 -4.03 16.89 13.10
CA GLY A 262 -3.69 17.46 14.40
C GLY A 262 -4.66 17.04 15.52
N ALA A 263 -5.97 17.07 15.26
CA ALA A 263 -6.96 16.61 16.22
C ALA A 263 -6.85 15.10 16.48
N VAL A 264 -6.66 14.31 15.43
CA VAL A 264 -6.49 12.85 15.54
C VAL A 264 -5.22 12.50 16.32
N LEU A 265 -4.11 13.19 16.06
CA LEU A 265 -2.86 12.98 16.80
C LEU A 265 -3.05 13.27 18.31
N ALA A 266 -3.76 14.34 18.67
CA ALA A 266 -4.05 14.66 20.07
C ALA A 266 -4.86 13.54 20.75
N GLU A 267 -5.91 13.03 20.09
CA GLU A 267 -6.72 11.92 20.59
C GLU A 267 -5.90 10.63 20.75
N LEU A 268 -5.04 10.29 19.77
CA LEU A 268 -4.15 9.13 19.85
C LEU A 268 -3.16 9.21 21.02
N GLN A 269 -2.66 10.42 21.31
CA GLN A 269 -1.79 10.66 22.47
C GLN A 269 -2.54 10.49 23.79
N GLU A 270 -3.79 10.95 23.88
CA GLU A 270 -4.65 10.74 25.05
C GLU A 270 -4.94 9.26 25.27
N LEU A 271 -5.33 8.52 24.21
CA LEU A 271 -5.57 7.08 24.29
C LEU A 271 -4.31 6.31 24.72
N THR A 272 -3.12 6.77 24.29
CA THR A 272 -1.85 6.17 24.72
C THR A 272 -1.56 6.46 26.19
N ALA A 273 -1.81 7.68 26.66
CA ALA A 273 -1.66 8.04 28.08
C ALA A 273 -2.61 7.23 28.99
N ASP A 274 -3.80 6.89 28.48
CA ASP A 274 -4.78 6.02 29.14
C ASP A 274 -4.40 4.52 29.09
N GLY A 275 -3.33 4.14 28.39
CA GLY A 275 -2.90 2.75 28.21
C GLY A 275 -3.78 1.93 27.27
N LYS A 276 -4.59 2.57 26.41
CA LYS A 276 -5.45 1.91 25.43
C LYS A 276 -4.75 1.65 24.11
N LEU A 277 -3.75 2.47 23.77
CA LEU A 277 -2.95 2.32 22.57
C LEU A 277 -1.45 2.26 22.92
N LEU A 278 -0.71 1.58 22.05
CA LEU A 278 0.74 1.59 22.00
C LEU A 278 1.20 2.44 20.82
N ARG A 279 2.35 3.10 20.98
CA ARG A 279 2.95 3.97 19.98
C ARG A 279 4.38 3.53 19.67
N ASP A 280 4.64 3.19 18.40
CA ASP A 280 5.97 2.84 17.92
C ASP A 280 6.45 3.92 16.92
N PRO A 281 7.71 4.41 17.00
CA PRO A 281 8.22 5.41 16.06
C PRO A 281 8.22 4.90 14.61
N LEU A 282 7.84 5.76 13.64
CA LEU A 282 7.88 5.47 12.21
C LEU A 282 8.27 6.71 11.41
N GLY A 283 9.53 6.80 10.95
CA GLY A 283 9.99 7.99 10.24
C GLY A 283 9.82 9.27 11.07
N ASP A 284 9.09 10.22 10.52
CA ASP A 284 8.72 11.49 11.18
C ASP A 284 7.36 11.47 11.91
N ASP A 285 6.75 10.29 12.05
CA ASP A 285 5.45 10.06 12.73
C ASP A 285 5.54 8.80 13.64
N ALA A 286 4.46 8.06 13.76
CA ALA A 286 4.37 6.84 14.55
C ALA A 286 3.37 5.85 13.93
N LEU A 287 3.55 4.56 14.31
CA LEU A 287 2.54 3.52 14.22
C LEU A 287 1.78 3.44 15.54
N TRP A 288 0.48 3.30 15.46
CA TRP A 288 -0.43 3.14 16.57
C TRP A 288 -1.11 1.79 16.48
N ARG A 289 -1.25 1.11 17.60
CA ARG A 289 -1.95 -0.19 17.71
C ARG A 289 -2.64 -0.32 19.05
N ALA A 290 -3.66 -1.16 19.14
CA ALA A 290 -4.29 -1.49 20.43
C ALA A 290 -3.27 -2.08 21.43
N ALA A 291 -3.44 -1.76 22.72
CA ALA A 291 -2.54 -2.20 23.79
C ALA A 291 -2.81 -3.65 24.22
#